data_2da8423503b1c2e39e69778fad877699
#
_entry.id   2da8423503b1c2e39e69778fad877699
#
_cell.length_a   1.000
_cell.length_b   1.000
_cell.length_c   1.000
_cell.angle_alpha   90.00
_cell.angle_beta   90.00
_cell.angle_gamma   90.00
#
_symmetry.space_group_name_H-M   'P 1'
#
loop_
_entity.id
_entity.type
_entity.pdbx_description
1 polymer ?
#
loop_
_entity_poly.entity_id
_entity_poly.type
_entity_poly.pdbx_seq_one_letter_code
_entity_poly.pdbx_strand_id
1 'polypeptide(L)'
;KNVEDDSLTNYLRLISEAKKAVRIPIIASVNCVSADKWPYYAETLQDAGADALELNVFVMPSDFEKTSEENEKVYFDIVKEVKKHVKIPISLKISYYSSNLGSFIQKLSKTGIDGLVLFNRFYSPDIDINNLEILELIEQELKK
;
A
#
# COMPACT_ATOMS: atom_id res chain seq x y z
N LYS A 1 -24.53 3.68 -10.34
CA LYS A 1 -23.10 3.60 -10.67
C LYS A 1 -22.33 3.82 -9.38
N ASN A 2 -21.45 2.88 -9.03
CA ASN A 2 -20.65 2.95 -7.82
C ASN A 2 -19.46 3.90 -8.06
N VAL A 3 -19.21 4.84 -7.17
CA VAL A 3 -18.10 5.80 -7.28
C VAL A 3 -16.74 5.07 -7.34
N GLU A 4 -16.62 3.91 -6.71
CA GLU A 4 -15.43 3.06 -6.77
C GLU A 4 -15.15 2.53 -8.19
N ASP A 5 -16.18 2.10 -8.92
CA ASP A 5 -16.05 1.58 -10.29
C ASP A 5 -15.59 2.67 -11.27
N ASP A 6 -16.08 3.89 -11.10
CA ASP A 6 -15.67 5.04 -11.93
C ASP A 6 -14.22 5.44 -11.65
N SER A 7 -13.76 5.36 -10.39
CA SER A 7 -12.38 5.66 -9.99
C SER A 7 -11.39 4.65 -10.56
N LEU A 8 -11.67 3.35 -10.44
CA LEU A 8 -10.82 2.30 -10.99
C LEU A 8 -10.71 2.42 -12.52
N THR A 9 -11.83 2.58 -13.20
CA THR A 9 -11.87 2.73 -14.66
C THR A 9 -10.99 3.90 -15.14
N ASN A 10 -11.06 5.03 -14.48
CA ASN A 10 -10.23 6.19 -14.79
C ASN A 10 -8.75 5.90 -14.55
N TYR A 11 -8.41 5.18 -13.48
CA TYR A 11 -7.02 4.82 -13.19
C TYR A 11 -6.44 3.85 -14.22
N LEU A 12 -7.19 2.84 -14.63
CA LEU A 12 -6.79 1.90 -15.69
C LEU A 12 -6.55 2.61 -17.02
N ARG A 13 -7.45 3.55 -17.36
CA ARG A 13 -7.28 4.38 -18.56
C ARG A 13 -6.00 5.20 -18.48
N LEU A 14 -5.72 5.84 -17.34
CA LEU A 14 -4.51 6.61 -17.12
C LEU A 14 -3.24 5.77 -17.32
N ILE A 15 -3.20 4.55 -16.77
CA ILE A 15 -2.05 3.63 -16.96
C ILE A 15 -1.88 3.31 -18.45
N SER A 16 -2.96 2.94 -19.12
CA SER A 16 -2.94 2.59 -20.55
C SER A 16 -2.50 3.75 -21.43
N GLU A 17 -2.96 4.97 -21.14
CA GLU A 17 -2.57 6.18 -21.88
C GLU A 17 -1.11 6.55 -21.59
N ALA A 18 -0.67 6.48 -20.33
CA ALA A 18 0.73 6.71 -19.96
C ALA A 18 1.68 5.74 -20.68
N LYS A 19 1.34 4.45 -20.73
CA LYS A 19 2.14 3.45 -21.46
C LYS A 19 2.31 3.77 -22.94
N LYS A 20 1.34 4.39 -23.58
CA LYS A 20 1.42 4.82 -24.98
C LYS A 20 2.23 6.09 -25.16
N ALA A 21 2.21 6.97 -24.15
CA ALA A 21 2.80 8.30 -24.22
C ALA A 21 4.29 8.33 -23.88
N VAL A 22 4.78 7.39 -23.05
CA VAL A 22 6.17 7.41 -22.56
C VAL A 22 6.87 6.06 -22.76
N ARG A 23 8.22 6.10 -22.74
CA ARG A 23 9.07 4.89 -22.87
C ARG A 23 9.67 4.42 -21.55
N ILE A 24 9.42 5.13 -20.48
CA ILE A 24 9.86 4.74 -19.13
C ILE A 24 8.88 3.70 -18.53
N PRO A 25 9.33 2.86 -17.61
CA PRO A 25 8.44 1.95 -16.87
C PRO A 25 7.33 2.69 -16.12
N ILE A 26 6.12 2.14 -16.15
CA ILE A 26 4.98 2.62 -15.39
C ILE A 26 4.76 1.69 -14.20
N ILE A 27 4.95 2.21 -13.00
CA ILE A 27 4.70 1.48 -11.75
C ILE A 27 3.34 1.93 -11.21
N ALA A 28 2.37 1.03 -11.21
CA ALA A 28 1.04 1.34 -10.68
C ALA A 28 1.00 1.10 -9.18
N SER A 29 0.59 2.12 -8.43
CA SER A 29 0.42 2.01 -6.97
C SER A 29 -1.04 1.78 -6.62
N VAL A 30 -1.30 0.78 -5.79
CA VAL A 30 -2.65 0.41 -5.35
C VAL A 30 -2.70 0.31 -3.83
N ASN A 31 -3.80 0.81 -3.27
CA ASN A 31 -4.18 0.63 -1.87
C ASN A 31 -5.56 -0.02 -1.83
N CYS A 32 -5.69 -1.13 -1.10
CA CYS A 32 -6.96 -1.83 -0.92
C CYS A 32 -7.31 -1.90 0.56
N VAL A 33 -8.58 -1.66 0.85
CA VAL A 33 -9.10 -1.72 2.23
C VAL A 33 -9.28 -3.16 2.69
N SER A 34 -9.73 -4.06 1.79
CA SER A 34 -9.99 -5.47 2.11
C SER A 34 -8.98 -6.41 1.47
N ALA A 35 -8.53 -7.40 2.25
CA ALA A 35 -7.47 -8.32 1.86
C ALA A 35 -7.81 -9.18 0.64
N ASP A 36 -9.08 -9.50 0.43
CA ASP A 36 -9.60 -10.31 -0.67
C ASP A 36 -9.58 -9.59 -2.03
N LYS A 37 -9.54 -8.27 -2.05
CA LYS A 37 -9.53 -7.47 -3.28
C LYS A 37 -8.15 -7.31 -3.93
N TRP A 38 -7.06 -7.54 -3.19
CA TRP A 38 -5.71 -7.32 -3.69
C TRP A 38 -5.39 -8.05 -5.00
N PRO A 39 -5.71 -9.36 -5.15
CA PRO A 39 -5.44 -10.06 -6.40
C PRO A 39 -6.15 -9.45 -7.60
N TYR A 40 -7.44 -9.15 -7.45
CA TYR A 40 -8.25 -8.56 -8.51
C TYR A 40 -7.68 -7.23 -9.01
N TYR A 41 -7.34 -6.31 -8.10
CA TYR A 41 -6.74 -5.04 -8.48
C TYR A 41 -5.37 -5.23 -9.14
N ALA A 42 -4.54 -6.13 -8.59
CA ALA A 42 -3.22 -6.39 -9.12
C ALA A 42 -3.26 -6.93 -10.55
N GLU A 43 -4.11 -7.92 -10.84
CA GLU A 43 -4.34 -8.44 -12.20
C GLU A 43 -4.84 -7.34 -13.14
N THR A 44 -5.83 -6.59 -12.73
CA THR A 44 -6.45 -5.55 -13.56
C THR A 44 -5.45 -4.45 -13.92
N LEU A 45 -4.56 -4.06 -13.00
CA LEU A 45 -3.50 -3.07 -13.25
C LEU A 45 -2.42 -3.62 -14.18
N GLN A 46 -2.04 -4.90 -14.03
CA GLN A 46 -1.14 -5.58 -14.95
C GLN A 46 -1.73 -5.62 -16.37
N ASP A 47 -3.01 -5.98 -16.50
CA ASP A 47 -3.70 -6.07 -17.80
C ASP A 47 -3.85 -4.68 -18.47
N ALA A 48 -3.93 -3.61 -17.68
CA ALA A 48 -3.92 -2.24 -18.18
C ALA A 48 -2.54 -1.81 -18.71
N GLY A 49 -1.49 -2.61 -18.50
CA GLY A 49 -0.15 -2.40 -19.04
C GLY A 49 0.86 -1.83 -18.06
N ALA A 50 0.63 -1.90 -16.76
CA ALA A 50 1.64 -1.56 -15.76
C ALA A 50 2.87 -2.46 -15.90
N ASP A 51 4.08 -1.90 -15.78
CA ASP A 51 5.34 -2.64 -15.84
C ASP A 51 5.71 -3.23 -14.47
N ALA A 52 5.22 -2.65 -13.40
CA ALA A 52 5.38 -3.11 -12.03
C ALA A 52 4.22 -2.62 -11.15
N LEU A 53 4.07 -3.22 -9.99
CA LEU A 53 3.10 -2.81 -8.98
C LEU A 53 3.77 -2.32 -7.71
N GLU A 54 3.21 -1.29 -7.09
CA GLU A 54 3.46 -0.93 -5.71
C GLU A 54 2.21 -1.27 -4.89
N LEU A 55 2.32 -2.24 -3.99
CA LEU A 55 1.27 -2.55 -3.03
C LEU A 55 1.44 -1.62 -1.82
N ASN A 56 0.59 -0.62 -1.73
CA ASN A 56 0.61 0.35 -0.64
C ASN A 56 -0.22 -0.18 0.54
N VAL A 57 0.42 -0.97 1.40
CA VAL A 57 -0.23 -1.60 2.56
C VAL A 57 0.00 -0.75 3.80
N PHE A 58 -1.09 -0.35 4.42
CA PHE A 58 -1.05 0.40 5.67
C PHE A 58 -1.87 -0.32 6.73
N VAL A 59 -1.19 -0.85 7.75
CA VAL A 59 -1.81 -1.44 8.94
C VAL A 59 -1.44 -0.59 10.14
N MET A 60 -2.44 0.06 10.73
CA MET A 60 -2.26 0.75 12.01
C MET A 60 -2.58 -0.25 13.15
N PRO A 61 -1.67 -0.45 14.09
CA PRO A 61 -1.89 -1.36 15.20
C PRO A 61 -2.77 -0.71 16.29
N SER A 62 -4.04 -0.46 15.95
CA SER A 62 -5.02 0.19 16.83
C SER A 62 -5.93 -0.79 17.58
N ASP A 63 -5.85 -2.07 17.25
CA ASP A 63 -6.60 -3.14 17.90
C ASP A 63 -5.72 -3.76 19.00
N PHE A 64 -6.08 -3.54 20.24
CA PHE A 64 -5.32 -4.00 21.42
C PHE A 64 -5.39 -5.53 21.64
N GLU A 65 -6.32 -6.21 20.99
CA GLU A 65 -6.44 -7.67 21.06
C GLU A 65 -5.52 -8.38 20.06
N LYS A 66 -4.98 -7.65 19.06
CA LYS A 66 -4.06 -8.21 18.06
C LYS A 66 -2.60 -8.09 18.49
N THR A 67 -1.88 -9.19 18.32
CA THR A 67 -0.43 -9.22 18.51
C THR A 67 0.31 -8.51 17.37
N SER A 68 1.59 -8.19 17.59
CA SER A 68 2.45 -7.65 16.53
C SER A 68 2.57 -8.61 15.35
N GLU A 69 2.67 -9.91 15.63
CA GLU A 69 2.76 -10.96 14.62
C GLU A 69 1.51 -11.04 13.74
N GLU A 70 0.33 -10.87 14.33
CA GLU A 70 -0.94 -10.84 13.58
C GLU A 70 -1.03 -9.62 12.67
N ASN A 71 -0.59 -8.45 13.12
CA ASN A 71 -0.53 -7.25 12.31
C ASN A 71 0.50 -7.40 11.16
N GLU A 72 1.68 -7.96 11.44
CA GLU A 72 2.71 -8.22 10.43
C GLU A 72 2.26 -9.28 9.42
N LYS A 73 1.52 -10.30 9.86
CA LYS A 73 1.03 -11.40 9.01
C LYS A 73 0.21 -10.91 7.82
N VAL A 74 -0.54 -9.83 7.98
CA VAL A 74 -1.34 -9.23 6.90
C VAL A 74 -0.47 -8.93 5.66
N TYR A 75 0.72 -8.39 5.86
CA TYR A 75 1.65 -8.06 4.77
C TYR A 75 2.12 -9.33 4.03
N PHE A 76 2.45 -10.39 4.76
CA PHE A 76 2.90 -11.66 4.17
C PHE A 76 1.77 -12.33 3.39
N ASP A 77 0.55 -12.32 3.92
CA ASP A 77 -0.61 -12.91 3.27
C ASP A 77 -0.95 -12.18 1.97
N ILE A 78 -0.92 -10.85 1.96
CA ILE A 78 -1.14 -10.03 0.76
C ILE A 78 -0.09 -10.36 -0.31
N VAL A 79 1.19 -10.31 0.04
CA VAL A 79 2.28 -10.61 -0.92
C VAL A 79 2.13 -12.01 -1.49
N LYS A 80 1.91 -13.00 -0.63
CA LYS A 80 1.73 -14.40 -1.03
C LYS A 80 0.56 -14.57 -2.01
N GLU A 81 -0.53 -13.87 -1.75
CA GLU A 81 -1.73 -13.99 -2.58
C GLU A 81 -1.55 -13.27 -3.92
N VAL A 82 -1.11 -12.02 -3.92
CA VAL A 82 -0.90 -11.25 -5.15
C VAL A 82 0.10 -11.93 -6.09
N LYS A 83 1.19 -12.51 -5.55
CA LYS A 83 2.20 -13.22 -6.37
C LYS A 83 1.69 -14.44 -7.13
N LYS A 84 0.54 -15.00 -6.76
CA LYS A 84 -0.07 -16.08 -7.53
C LYS A 84 -0.76 -15.58 -8.81
N HIS A 85 -1.11 -14.31 -8.83
CA HIS A 85 -1.99 -13.73 -9.82
C HIS A 85 -1.27 -12.83 -10.84
N VAL A 86 -0.11 -12.27 -10.49
CA VAL A 86 0.63 -11.36 -11.38
C VAL A 86 2.02 -11.88 -11.69
N LYS A 87 2.54 -11.48 -12.84
CA LYS A 87 3.87 -11.86 -13.34
C LYS A 87 4.87 -10.70 -13.36
N ILE A 88 4.37 -9.46 -13.26
CA ILE A 88 5.18 -8.26 -13.22
C ILE A 88 5.82 -8.07 -11.83
N PRO A 89 6.92 -7.33 -11.73
CA PRO A 89 7.56 -7.05 -10.45
C PRO A 89 6.63 -6.39 -9.45
N ILE A 90 6.81 -6.74 -8.17
CA ILE A 90 6.01 -6.22 -7.06
C ILE A 90 6.93 -5.55 -6.05
N SER A 91 6.66 -4.28 -5.75
CA SER A 91 7.17 -3.62 -4.54
C SER A 91 6.09 -3.54 -3.47
N LEU A 92 6.52 -3.62 -2.22
CA LEU A 92 5.64 -3.47 -1.06
C LEU A 92 6.01 -2.19 -0.32
N LYS A 93 5.07 -1.26 -0.22
CA LYS A 93 5.21 -0.07 0.60
C LYS A 93 4.57 -0.30 1.95
N ILE A 94 5.37 -0.07 3.01
CA ILE A 94 4.99 -0.35 4.38
C ILE A 94 5.03 0.91 5.24
N SER A 95 4.31 0.86 6.37
CA SER A 95 4.47 1.81 7.47
C SER A 95 5.60 1.37 8.41
N TYR A 96 5.98 2.22 9.33
CA TYR A 96 7.02 1.94 10.33
C TYR A 96 6.46 1.31 11.62
N TYR A 97 5.17 1.05 11.70
CA TYR A 97 4.53 0.47 12.88
C TYR A 97 4.80 -1.03 12.99
N SER A 98 5.95 -1.37 13.53
CA SER A 98 6.33 -2.74 13.88
C SER A 98 7.17 -2.71 15.14
N SER A 99 6.98 -3.65 16.04
CA SER A 99 7.75 -3.77 17.29
C SER A 99 9.23 -4.09 17.04
N ASN A 100 9.55 -4.76 15.93
CA ASN A 100 10.90 -5.06 15.47
C ASN A 100 11.02 -4.85 13.97
N LEU A 101 11.03 -3.58 13.56
CA LEU A 101 11.01 -3.17 12.17
C LEU A 101 12.14 -3.79 11.33
N GLY A 102 13.36 -3.87 11.87
CA GLY A 102 14.50 -4.47 11.16
C GLY A 102 14.26 -5.95 10.83
N SER A 103 13.80 -6.73 11.80
CA SER A 103 13.45 -8.13 11.59
C SER A 103 12.29 -8.29 10.62
N PHE A 104 11.27 -7.45 10.72
CA PHE A 104 10.12 -7.43 9.82
C PHE A 104 10.54 -7.18 8.36
N ILE A 105 11.33 -6.14 8.11
CA ILE A 105 11.88 -5.83 6.78
C ILE A 105 12.71 -7.01 6.24
N GLN A 106 13.56 -7.60 7.07
CA GLN A 106 14.36 -8.76 6.66
C GLN A 106 13.49 -9.97 6.30
N LYS A 107 12.42 -10.23 7.03
CA LYS A 107 11.47 -11.31 6.71
C LYS A 107 10.74 -11.02 5.40
N LEU A 108 10.27 -9.78 5.19
CA LEU A 108 9.60 -9.37 3.96
C LEU A 108 10.50 -9.52 2.73
N SER A 109 11.78 -9.14 2.82
CA SER A 109 12.71 -9.28 1.70
C SER A 109 12.91 -10.73 1.23
N LYS A 110 12.56 -11.72 2.06
CA LYS A 110 12.63 -13.16 1.74
C LYS A 110 11.34 -13.73 1.13
N THR A 111 10.28 -12.92 1.00
CA THR A 111 9.01 -13.37 0.41
C THR A 111 9.03 -13.45 -1.12
N GLY A 112 10.12 -13.00 -1.73
CA GLY A 112 10.27 -12.94 -3.18
C GLY A 112 9.60 -11.70 -3.79
N ILE A 113 9.33 -10.65 -3.02
CA ILE A 113 9.03 -9.31 -3.55
C ILE A 113 10.28 -8.73 -4.20
N ASP A 114 10.09 -7.87 -5.19
CA ASP A 114 11.17 -7.29 -5.99
C ASP A 114 11.69 -5.98 -5.38
N GLY A 115 10.91 -5.35 -4.48
CA GLY A 115 11.30 -4.12 -3.81
C GLY A 115 10.52 -3.83 -2.53
N LEU A 116 11.09 -2.96 -1.70
CA LEU A 116 10.44 -2.38 -0.54
C LEU A 116 10.48 -0.86 -0.63
N VAL A 117 9.35 -0.22 -0.38
CA VAL A 117 9.26 1.24 -0.26
C VAL A 117 9.17 1.60 1.22
N LEU A 118 10.21 2.25 1.72
CA LEU A 118 10.37 2.64 3.12
C LEU A 118 10.38 4.16 3.20
N PHE A 119 9.33 4.82 3.58
CA PHE A 119 8.10 4.26 4.16
C PHE A 119 6.88 4.89 3.50
N ASN A 120 5.67 4.47 3.93
CA ASN A 120 4.47 5.25 3.75
C ASN A 120 4.65 6.61 4.44
N ARG A 121 3.83 7.63 4.09
CA ARG A 121 3.90 8.91 4.78
C ARG A 121 3.79 8.70 6.30
N PHE A 122 4.56 9.48 7.04
CA PHE A 122 4.47 9.45 8.49
C PHE A 122 3.11 9.96 8.93
N TYR A 123 2.45 9.18 9.75
CA TYR A 123 1.22 9.57 10.41
C TYR A 123 1.51 9.52 11.93
N SER A 124 1.54 10.67 12.54
CA SER A 124 1.72 10.81 13.98
C SER A 124 0.55 11.64 14.51
N PRO A 125 -0.53 10.99 14.95
CA PRO A 125 -1.66 11.69 15.53
C PRO A 125 -1.26 12.31 16.86
N ASP A 126 -1.67 13.53 17.09
CA ASP A 126 -1.67 14.18 18.40
C ASP A 126 -3.11 14.37 18.88
N ILE A 127 -3.30 14.50 20.17
CA ILE A 127 -4.62 14.70 20.76
C ILE A 127 -4.67 16.09 21.38
N ASP A 128 -5.59 16.92 20.90
CA ASP A 128 -5.93 18.15 21.59
C ASP A 128 -6.72 17.80 22.85
N ILE A 129 -6.04 17.92 24.00
CA ILE A 129 -6.61 17.58 25.30
C ILE A 129 -7.75 18.52 25.73
N ASN A 130 -7.87 19.68 25.10
CA ASN A 130 -8.92 20.64 25.44
C ASN A 130 -10.22 20.35 24.68
N ASN A 131 -10.10 19.94 23.42
CA ASN A 131 -11.24 19.67 22.55
C ASN A 131 -11.51 18.18 22.35
N LEU A 132 -10.59 17.29 22.81
CA LEU A 132 -10.62 15.83 22.61
C LEU A 132 -10.69 15.44 21.13
N GLU A 133 -10.02 16.21 20.30
CA GLU A 133 -9.94 15.97 18.85
C GLU A 133 -8.57 15.42 18.47
N ILE A 134 -8.54 14.59 17.43
CA ILE A 134 -7.29 14.09 16.86
C ILE A 134 -6.74 15.15 15.91
N LEU A 135 -5.53 15.63 16.17
CA LEU A 135 -4.81 16.56 15.31
C LEU A 135 -3.83 15.81 14.42
N GLU A 136 -3.89 16.05 13.12
CA GLU A 136 -2.81 15.62 12.21
C GLU A 136 -1.66 16.65 12.27
N LEU A 137 -0.52 16.27 12.82
CA LEU A 137 0.64 17.16 12.99
C LEU A 137 1.16 17.77 11.67
N ILE A 138 0.88 17.14 10.53
CA ILE A 138 1.32 17.62 9.21
C ILE A 138 0.69 18.97 8.83
N GLU A 139 -0.53 19.27 9.27
CA GLU A 139 -1.16 20.53 8.97
C GLU A 139 -0.55 21.73 9.71
N GLN A 140 0.08 21.51 10.86
CA GLN A 140 0.68 22.59 11.65
C GLN A 140 2.05 23.04 11.13
N GLU A 141 2.83 22.15 10.53
CA GLU A 141 4.14 22.49 9.95
C GLU A 141 4.02 23.25 8.61
N LEU A 142 2.94 23.04 7.87
CA LEU A 142 2.71 23.72 6.60
C LEU A 142 2.10 25.14 6.76
N LYS A 143 1.67 25.50 7.96
CA LYS A 143 1.11 26.84 8.28
C LYS A 143 2.12 27.81 8.94
N LYS A 144 3.36 27.39 9.13
CA LYS A 144 4.51 28.23 9.55
C LYS A 144 5.35 28.65 8.36
#